data_788eaba8b8d8f1d221efd3d9480fcf76
#
_entry.id   788eaba8b8d8f1d221efd3d9480fcf76
#
_cell.length_a   1.000
_cell.length_b   1.000
_cell.length_c   1.000
_cell.angle_alpha   90.00
_cell.angle_beta   90.00
_cell.angle_gamma   90.00
#
_symmetry.space_group_name_H-M   'P 1'
#
loop_
_entity.id
_entity.type
_entity.pdbx_description
1 polymer ?
#
loop_
_entity_poly.entity_id
_entity_poly.type
_entity_poly.pdbx_seq_one_letter_code
_entity_poly.pdbx_strand_id
1 'polypeptide(L)'
;MKTEKEKMITGDYYLAGDSVLVKDRRKAKNFLHRLNVIEYRITKKAKEIIRELIPNAGKNLYIEPPFFCDYGYNIFCGENVYFNVNCVVLDSAKVTIGSNVFFAPGVQIYTASHPLEATLRQTLENALPITIGNDCWIGGNAIILPGIKIGNGCVIGAGSVVTKDIPDNSLAVGNPAKVIRKLND
;
A
#
# COMPACT_ATOMS: atom_id res chain seq x y z
N MET A 1 -20.55 -18.47 9.29
CA MET A 1 -19.56 -18.59 8.18
C MET A 1 -18.99 -17.20 7.91
N LYS A 2 -17.66 -17.06 7.67
CA LYS A 2 -17.07 -15.76 7.30
C LYS A 2 -17.57 -15.32 5.93
N THR A 3 -17.87 -14.02 5.78
CA THR A 3 -18.12 -13.38 4.48
C THR A 3 -16.82 -13.32 3.66
N GLU A 4 -16.90 -13.13 2.34
CA GLU A 4 -15.71 -13.01 1.50
C GLU A 4 -14.83 -11.81 1.92
N LYS A 5 -15.43 -10.72 2.39
CA LYS A 5 -14.72 -9.57 2.96
C LYS A 5 -13.98 -9.92 4.25
N GLU A 6 -14.58 -10.66 5.16
CA GLU A 6 -13.91 -11.13 6.38
C GLU A 6 -12.75 -12.07 6.04
N LYS A 7 -12.93 -13.00 5.10
CA LYS A 7 -11.86 -13.86 4.61
C LYS A 7 -10.68 -13.05 4.05
N MET A 8 -10.96 -12.08 3.17
CA MET A 8 -9.96 -11.19 2.57
C MET A 8 -9.14 -10.49 3.66
N ILE A 9 -9.78 -9.91 4.66
CA ILE A 9 -9.11 -9.15 5.73
C ILE A 9 -8.30 -10.06 6.67
N THR A 10 -8.75 -11.31 6.88
CA THR A 10 -8.08 -12.27 7.79
C THR A 10 -7.02 -13.13 7.11
N GLY A 11 -6.78 -12.96 5.80
CA GLY A 11 -5.75 -13.69 5.04
C GLY A 11 -6.20 -15.09 4.56
N ASP A 12 -7.48 -15.43 4.71
CA ASP A 12 -8.04 -16.64 4.14
C ASP A 12 -8.20 -16.51 2.62
N TYR A 13 -8.33 -17.62 1.91
CA TYR A 13 -8.72 -17.59 0.50
C TYR A 13 -10.13 -17.04 0.34
N TYR A 14 -10.31 -16.10 -0.58
CA TYR A 14 -11.58 -15.43 -0.85
C TYR A 14 -11.87 -15.29 -2.34
N LEU A 15 -13.14 -15.05 -2.67
CA LEU A 15 -13.61 -14.80 -4.02
C LEU A 15 -13.60 -13.29 -4.28
N ALA A 16 -12.64 -12.80 -5.04
CA ALA A 16 -12.53 -11.38 -5.37
C ALA A 16 -13.72 -10.84 -6.18
N GLY A 17 -14.43 -11.72 -6.87
CA GLY A 17 -15.67 -11.40 -7.61
C GLY A 17 -16.93 -11.24 -6.75
N ASP A 18 -16.84 -11.39 -5.42
CA ASP A 18 -17.97 -11.17 -4.51
C ASP A 18 -18.58 -9.78 -4.70
N SER A 19 -19.92 -9.72 -4.65
CA SER A 19 -20.67 -8.52 -4.97
C SER A 19 -20.35 -7.33 -4.04
N VAL A 20 -20.08 -7.59 -2.75
CA VAL A 20 -19.71 -6.56 -1.77
C VAL A 20 -18.32 -6.01 -2.09
N LEU A 21 -17.35 -6.88 -2.35
CA LEU A 21 -15.99 -6.51 -2.71
C LEU A 21 -15.94 -5.73 -4.04
N VAL A 22 -16.70 -6.17 -5.05
CA VAL A 22 -16.83 -5.46 -6.33
C VAL A 22 -17.41 -4.06 -6.14
N LYS A 23 -18.45 -3.92 -5.31
CA LYS A 23 -19.05 -2.62 -4.99
C LYS A 23 -18.07 -1.69 -4.28
N ASP A 24 -17.32 -2.20 -3.31
CA ASP A 24 -16.32 -1.44 -2.56
C ASP A 24 -15.20 -0.95 -3.49
N ARG A 25 -14.64 -1.81 -4.36
CA ARG A 25 -13.64 -1.40 -5.36
C ARG A 25 -14.17 -0.37 -6.35
N ARG A 26 -15.42 -0.48 -6.79
CA ARG A 26 -16.05 0.54 -7.66
C ARG A 26 -16.12 1.89 -6.97
N LYS A 27 -16.45 1.93 -5.66
CA LYS A 27 -16.45 3.17 -4.88
C LYS A 27 -15.06 3.79 -4.84
N ALA A 28 -14.02 3.02 -4.55
CA ALA A 28 -12.64 3.50 -4.56
C ALA A 28 -12.22 4.03 -5.95
N LYS A 29 -12.53 3.29 -7.02
CA LYS A 29 -12.25 3.72 -8.40
C LYS A 29 -12.90 5.06 -8.77
N ASN A 30 -14.10 5.34 -8.26
CA ASN A 30 -14.75 6.64 -8.48
C ASN A 30 -13.99 7.79 -7.78
N PHE A 31 -13.50 7.57 -6.56
CA PHE A 31 -12.65 8.56 -5.89
C PHE A 31 -11.32 8.75 -6.61
N LEU A 32 -10.67 7.65 -7.01
CA LEU A 32 -9.41 7.69 -7.76
C LEU A 32 -9.55 8.41 -9.09
N HIS A 33 -10.63 8.15 -9.84
CA HIS A 33 -10.89 8.90 -11.08
C HIS A 33 -10.98 10.39 -10.82
N ARG A 34 -11.74 10.81 -9.81
CA ARG A 34 -11.88 12.22 -9.44
C ARG A 34 -10.56 12.84 -8.96
N LEU A 35 -9.73 12.09 -8.22
CA LEU A 35 -8.43 12.54 -7.75
C LEU A 35 -7.44 12.69 -8.91
N ASN A 36 -7.37 11.68 -9.78
CA ASN A 36 -6.35 11.58 -10.83
C ASN A 36 -6.56 12.51 -12.03
N VAL A 37 -7.75 13.13 -12.15
CA VAL A 37 -8.05 14.13 -13.19
C VAL A 37 -8.00 15.58 -12.67
N ILE A 38 -7.65 15.78 -11.39
CA ILE A 38 -7.53 17.13 -10.84
C ILE A 38 -6.29 17.82 -11.42
N GLU A 39 -6.51 19.00 -12.04
CA GLU A 39 -5.41 19.83 -12.51
C GLU A 39 -4.52 20.31 -11.36
N TYR A 40 -3.26 20.09 -11.52
CA TYR A 40 -2.03 20.60 -10.91
C TYR A 40 -2.08 21.41 -9.59
N ARG A 41 -2.91 21.12 -8.61
CA ARG A 41 -2.74 21.60 -7.22
C ARG A 41 -3.57 20.76 -6.27
N ILE A 42 -3.02 20.45 -5.08
CA ILE A 42 -3.83 19.92 -4.00
C ILE A 42 -4.80 21.00 -3.52
N THR A 43 -5.93 21.02 -4.15
CA THR A 43 -7.06 21.88 -3.78
C THR A 43 -7.72 21.33 -2.52
N LYS A 44 -8.54 22.16 -1.86
CA LYS A 44 -9.44 21.71 -0.77
C LYS A 44 -10.22 20.46 -1.19
N LYS A 45 -10.70 20.42 -2.44
CA LYS A 45 -11.43 19.31 -3.04
C LYS A 45 -10.59 18.02 -3.11
N ALA A 46 -9.30 18.09 -3.47
CA ALA A 46 -8.41 16.93 -3.48
C ALA A 46 -8.24 16.35 -2.07
N LYS A 47 -8.04 17.21 -1.06
CA LYS A 47 -7.93 16.79 0.34
C LYS A 47 -9.21 16.09 0.83
N GLU A 48 -10.38 16.57 0.44
CA GLU A 48 -11.66 15.94 0.76
C GLU A 48 -11.77 14.55 0.12
N ILE A 49 -11.43 14.41 -1.17
CA ILE A 49 -11.44 13.12 -1.87
C ILE A 49 -10.47 12.13 -1.21
N ILE A 50 -9.26 12.56 -0.86
CA ILE A 50 -8.26 11.72 -0.19
C ILE A 50 -8.79 11.22 1.17
N ARG A 51 -9.44 12.09 1.95
CA ARG A 51 -10.02 11.70 3.25
C ARG A 51 -11.18 10.70 3.11
N GLU A 52 -11.99 10.82 2.05
CA GLU A 52 -13.06 9.88 1.77
C GLU A 52 -12.53 8.54 1.25
N LEU A 53 -11.44 8.56 0.47
CA LEU A 53 -10.78 7.36 -0.05
C LEU A 53 -9.99 6.62 1.03
N ILE A 54 -9.21 7.35 1.84
CA ILE A 54 -8.34 6.79 2.90
C ILE A 54 -8.76 7.36 4.26
N PRO A 55 -9.89 6.90 4.83
CA PRO A 55 -10.45 7.45 6.05
C PRO A 55 -9.59 7.23 7.30
N ASN A 56 -8.67 6.26 7.25
CA ASN A 56 -7.78 5.90 8.35
C ASN A 56 -6.40 6.59 8.27
N ALA A 57 -6.32 7.72 7.58
CA ALA A 57 -5.09 8.49 7.51
C ALA A 57 -5.01 9.53 8.65
N GLY A 58 -3.81 9.70 9.21
CA GLY A 58 -3.45 10.77 10.12
C GLY A 58 -3.41 12.14 9.43
N LYS A 59 -2.92 13.14 10.15
CA LYS A 59 -2.79 14.51 9.63
C LYS A 59 -1.72 14.57 8.53
N ASN A 60 -1.90 15.50 7.60
CA ASN A 60 -0.93 15.83 6.56
C ASN A 60 -0.61 14.65 5.61
N LEU A 61 -1.55 13.74 5.36
CA LEU A 61 -1.42 12.81 4.24
C LEU A 61 -1.43 13.63 2.94
N TYR A 62 -0.38 13.45 2.13
CA TYR A 62 -0.23 14.07 0.82
C TYR A 62 -0.07 13.01 -0.27
N ILE A 63 -0.84 13.11 -1.33
CA ILE A 63 -0.79 12.20 -2.48
C ILE A 63 -0.67 13.01 -3.75
N GLU A 64 0.43 12.80 -4.50
CA GLU A 64 0.60 13.33 -5.86
C GLU A 64 -0.12 12.41 -6.86
N PRO A 65 -1.11 12.91 -7.59
CA PRO A 65 -1.73 12.13 -8.66
C PRO A 65 -0.76 11.87 -9.85
N PRO A 66 -0.99 10.76 -10.57
CA PRO A 66 -1.98 9.74 -10.32
C PRO A 66 -1.58 8.78 -9.20
N PHE A 67 -2.58 8.31 -8.47
CA PHE A 67 -2.45 7.29 -7.40
C PHE A 67 -3.47 6.18 -7.63
N PHE A 68 -3.16 4.96 -7.20
CA PHE A 68 -4.04 3.80 -7.37
C PHE A 68 -4.11 2.96 -6.10
N CYS A 69 -5.31 2.48 -5.78
CA CYS A 69 -5.53 1.48 -4.74
C CYS A 69 -6.78 0.65 -5.06
N ASP A 70 -6.97 -0.47 -4.34
CA ASP A 70 -8.15 -1.30 -4.52
C ASP A 70 -9.36 -0.78 -3.74
N TYR A 71 -9.19 -0.51 -2.46
CA TYR A 71 -10.27 -0.14 -1.53
C TYR A 71 -10.06 1.21 -0.86
N GLY A 72 -8.83 1.54 -0.49
CA GLY A 72 -8.45 2.74 0.26
C GLY A 72 -8.72 2.64 1.76
N TYR A 73 -9.79 2.01 2.19
CA TYR A 73 -10.14 1.90 3.61
C TYR A 73 -9.25 0.92 4.41
N ASN A 74 -8.48 0.07 3.75
CA ASN A 74 -7.49 -0.79 4.40
C ASN A 74 -6.10 -0.12 4.53
N ILE A 75 -5.96 1.13 4.06
CA ILE A 75 -4.73 1.91 4.22
C ILE A 75 -4.83 2.75 5.50
N PHE A 76 -3.90 2.51 6.42
CA PHE A 76 -3.77 3.20 7.70
C PHE A 76 -2.45 3.96 7.71
N CYS A 77 -2.50 5.28 7.77
CA CYS A 77 -1.31 6.12 7.79
C CYS A 77 -1.21 6.90 9.10
N GLY A 78 0.00 7.03 9.64
CA GLY A 78 0.33 8.02 10.65
C GLY A 78 0.30 9.45 10.10
N GLU A 79 1.00 10.37 10.76
CA GLU A 79 1.07 11.76 10.35
C GLU A 79 2.22 12.00 9.33
N ASN A 80 2.08 13.03 8.48
CA ASN A 80 3.11 13.47 7.52
C ASN A 80 3.54 12.36 6.54
N VAL A 81 2.60 11.63 5.96
CA VAL A 81 2.87 10.61 4.94
C VAL A 81 2.74 11.22 3.55
N TYR A 82 3.73 10.97 2.70
CA TYR A 82 3.79 11.48 1.33
C TYR A 82 3.87 10.34 0.32
N PHE A 83 2.93 10.30 -0.62
CA PHE A 83 3.00 9.47 -1.81
C PHE A 83 3.29 10.33 -3.04
N ASN A 84 4.38 10.04 -3.73
CA ASN A 84 4.71 10.66 -5.01
C ASN A 84 3.87 10.05 -6.15
N VAL A 85 4.01 10.59 -7.36
CA VAL A 85 3.24 10.18 -8.54
C VAL A 85 3.35 8.67 -8.83
N ASN A 86 2.30 8.10 -9.39
CA ASN A 86 2.24 6.70 -9.84
C ASN A 86 2.41 5.65 -8.74
N CYS A 87 2.20 6.00 -7.47
CA CYS A 87 2.18 4.99 -6.42
C CYS A 87 0.94 4.10 -6.52
N VAL A 88 1.14 2.80 -6.25
CA VAL A 88 0.08 1.78 -6.27
C VAL A 88 0.03 1.06 -4.94
N VAL A 89 -1.15 0.96 -4.32
CA VAL A 89 -1.37 0.22 -3.08
C VAL A 89 -2.52 -0.77 -3.28
N LEU A 90 -2.21 -2.05 -3.47
CA LEU A 90 -3.24 -3.09 -3.54
C LEU A 90 -3.59 -3.51 -2.10
N ASP A 91 -4.55 -2.81 -1.53
CA ASP A 91 -4.93 -2.88 -0.11
C ASP A 91 -6.06 -3.89 0.15
N SER A 92 -5.96 -5.10 -0.40
CA SER A 92 -6.88 -6.21 -0.07
C SER A 92 -6.76 -6.62 1.41
N ALA A 93 -5.56 -6.61 1.99
CA ALA A 93 -5.35 -6.68 3.42
C ALA A 93 -4.87 -5.33 3.98
N LYS A 94 -4.76 -5.24 5.31
CA LYS A 94 -4.34 -4.02 6.00
C LYS A 94 -2.93 -3.59 5.61
N VAL A 95 -2.78 -2.35 5.20
CA VAL A 95 -1.50 -1.65 5.03
C VAL A 95 -1.35 -0.64 6.16
N THR A 96 -0.39 -0.84 7.05
CA THR A 96 -0.10 0.08 8.14
C THR A 96 1.19 0.84 7.84
N ILE A 97 1.11 2.15 7.83
CA ILE A 97 2.23 3.07 7.55
C ILE A 97 2.38 4.00 8.75
N GLY A 98 3.58 4.08 9.29
CA GLY A 98 3.91 4.98 10.39
C GLY A 98 3.87 6.45 9.99
N SER A 99 4.41 7.31 10.83
CA SER A 99 4.53 8.75 10.60
C SER A 99 5.84 9.10 9.88
N ASN A 100 5.87 10.25 9.17
CA ASN A 100 7.03 10.76 8.46
C ASN A 100 7.57 9.79 7.40
N VAL A 101 6.69 9.14 6.65
CA VAL A 101 7.07 8.17 5.60
C VAL A 101 6.95 8.80 4.23
N PHE A 102 8.00 8.67 3.43
CA PHE A 102 8.09 9.21 2.08
C PHE A 102 8.17 8.10 1.04
N PHE A 103 7.20 8.04 0.15
CA PHE A 103 7.20 7.16 -1.01
C PHE A 103 7.57 7.95 -2.26
N ALA A 104 8.65 7.54 -2.91
CA ALA A 104 9.11 8.13 -4.18
C ALA A 104 8.22 7.66 -5.36
N PRO A 105 8.40 8.22 -6.57
CA PRO A 105 7.55 7.87 -7.72
C PRO A 105 7.49 6.38 -8.01
N GLY A 106 6.28 5.88 -8.34
CA GLY A 106 6.06 4.52 -8.81
C GLY A 106 6.21 3.42 -7.75
N VAL A 107 6.27 3.75 -6.46
CA VAL A 107 6.33 2.74 -5.39
C VAL A 107 5.07 1.88 -5.41
N GLN A 108 5.25 0.56 -5.23
CA GLN A 108 4.19 -0.43 -5.30
C GLN A 108 4.13 -1.23 -4.00
N ILE A 109 2.96 -1.30 -3.38
CA ILE A 109 2.69 -2.01 -2.13
C ILE A 109 1.59 -3.04 -2.41
N TYR A 110 1.93 -4.32 -2.36
CA TYR A 110 1.03 -5.39 -2.74
C TYR A 110 0.70 -6.28 -1.54
N THR A 111 -0.50 -6.15 -0.99
CA THR A 111 -1.00 -7.11 -0.01
C THR A 111 -1.62 -8.33 -0.67
N ALA A 112 -2.17 -8.16 -1.88
CA ALA A 112 -2.86 -9.19 -2.64
C ALA A 112 -1.88 -10.19 -3.25
N SER A 113 -2.30 -11.45 -3.30
CA SER A 113 -1.60 -12.56 -3.92
C SER A 113 -2.61 -13.59 -4.43
N HIS A 114 -2.11 -14.59 -5.17
CA HIS A 114 -2.89 -15.73 -5.64
C HIS A 114 -2.27 -17.04 -5.11
N PRO A 115 -3.09 -18.09 -4.96
CA PRO A 115 -2.57 -19.44 -4.72
C PRO A 115 -1.54 -19.84 -5.78
N LEU A 116 -0.46 -20.50 -5.37
CA LEU A 116 0.53 -21.03 -6.32
C LEU A 116 -0.04 -22.16 -7.15
N GLU A 117 -1.01 -22.90 -6.62
CA GLU A 117 -1.72 -23.94 -7.35
C GLU A 117 -2.60 -23.33 -8.45
N ALA A 118 -2.39 -23.81 -9.70
CA ALA A 118 -3.02 -23.22 -10.89
C ALA A 118 -4.56 -23.31 -10.87
N THR A 119 -5.12 -24.38 -10.35
CA THR A 119 -6.56 -24.60 -10.26
C THR A 119 -7.23 -23.65 -9.29
N LEU A 120 -6.67 -23.49 -8.10
CA LEU A 120 -7.17 -22.58 -7.07
C LEU A 120 -7.04 -21.12 -7.52
N ARG A 121 -5.94 -20.76 -8.18
CA ARG A 121 -5.67 -19.40 -8.67
C ARG A 121 -6.69 -18.90 -9.70
N GLN A 122 -7.43 -19.77 -10.35
CA GLN A 122 -8.46 -19.36 -11.31
C GLN A 122 -9.61 -18.57 -10.66
N THR A 123 -9.86 -18.82 -9.39
CA THR A 123 -11.03 -18.25 -8.70
C THR A 123 -10.70 -17.57 -7.37
N LEU A 124 -9.61 -17.98 -6.72
CA LEU A 124 -9.27 -17.53 -5.38
C LEU A 124 -8.10 -16.56 -5.36
N GLU A 125 -8.18 -15.63 -4.44
CA GLU A 125 -7.10 -14.74 -4.02
C GLU A 125 -6.87 -14.90 -2.51
N ASN A 126 -5.72 -14.43 -2.05
CA ASN A 126 -5.45 -14.20 -0.64
C ASN A 126 -4.68 -12.90 -0.47
N ALA A 127 -4.64 -12.38 0.74
CA ALA A 127 -3.93 -11.15 1.03
C ALA A 127 -3.26 -11.21 2.40
N LEU A 128 -2.04 -10.67 2.51
CA LEU A 128 -1.30 -10.60 3.75
C LEU A 128 -0.98 -9.14 4.09
N PRO A 129 -1.14 -8.73 5.37
CA PRO A 129 -0.95 -7.34 5.77
C PRO A 129 0.51 -6.91 5.63
N ILE A 130 0.71 -5.63 5.33
CA ILE A 130 2.03 -5.00 5.25
C ILE A 130 2.13 -3.94 6.34
N THR A 131 3.31 -3.84 6.96
CA THR A 131 3.61 -2.80 7.95
C THR A 131 4.89 -2.08 7.56
N ILE A 132 4.85 -0.74 7.56
CA ILE A 132 5.99 0.14 7.36
C ILE A 132 6.08 1.04 8.60
N GLY A 133 7.23 1.05 9.27
CA GLY A 133 7.47 1.83 10.47
C GLY A 133 7.54 3.34 10.21
N ASN A 134 7.89 4.09 11.24
CA ASN A 134 8.06 5.54 11.16
C ASN A 134 9.37 5.92 10.46
N ASP A 135 9.45 7.15 9.96
CA ASP A 135 10.67 7.79 9.47
C ASP A 135 11.36 7.01 8.33
N CYS A 136 10.56 6.38 7.46
CA CYS A 136 11.04 5.57 6.35
C CYS A 136 11.06 6.35 5.03
N TRP A 137 12.05 6.05 4.20
CA TRP A 137 12.09 6.49 2.81
C TRP A 137 12.10 5.29 1.87
N ILE A 138 11.08 5.20 1.02
CA ILE A 138 10.91 4.13 0.03
C ILE A 138 11.26 4.70 -1.35
N GLY A 139 12.36 4.26 -1.91
CA GLY A 139 12.90 4.71 -3.20
C GLY A 139 11.99 4.37 -4.38
N GLY A 140 12.15 5.14 -5.46
CA GLY A 140 11.28 5.03 -6.64
C GLY A 140 11.23 3.63 -7.26
N ASN A 141 10.04 3.24 -7.70
CA ASN A 141 9.75 1.91 -8.26
C ASN A 141 10.11 0.73 -7.34
N ALA A 142 10.28 0.95 -6.03
CA ALA A 142 10.41 -0.17 -5.11
C ALA A 142 9.07 -0.91 -4.98
N ILE A 143 9.16 -2.24 -4.82
CA ILE A 143 8.00 -3.13 -4.68
C ILE A 143 8.07 -3.80 -3.31
N ILE A 144 6.98 -3.72 -2.55
CA ILE A 144 6.85 -4.37 -1.25
C ILE A 144 5.84 -5.50 -1.39
N LEU A 145 6.27 -6.74 -1.14
CA LEU A 145 5.46 -7.95 -1.31
C LEU A 145 4.55 -8.24 -0.10
N PRO A 146 3.53 -9.10 -0.27
CA PRO A 146 2.59 -9.42 0.80
C PRO A 146 3.24 -9.94 2.08
N GLY A 147 2.73 -9.51 3.23
CA GLY A 147 3.16 -9.99 4.55
C GLY A 147 4.41 -9.31 5.12
N ILE A 148 5.02 -8.39 4.40
CA ILE A 148 6.30 -7.78 4.78
C ILE A 148 6.15 -6.74 5.89
N LYS A 149 7.14 -6.73 6.78
CA LYS A 149 7.33 -5.69 7.80
C LYS A 149 8.64 -4.94 7.56
N ILE A 150 8.56 -3.63 7.41
CA ILE A 150 9.70 -2.72 7.34
C ILE A 150 9.72 -1.95 8.67
N GLY A 151 10.85 -2.01 9.39
CA GLY A 151 11.05 -1.33 10.66
C GLY A 151 11.11 0.19 10.54
N ASN A 152 11.35 0.87 11.66
CA ASN A 152 11.49 2.32 11.70
C ASN A 152 12.84 2.79 11.11
N GLY A 153 12.91 4.03 10.61
CA GLY A 153 14.13 4.66 10.14
C GLY A 153 14.78 3.92 8.96
N CYS A 154 14.00 3.20 8.16
CA CYS A 154 14.54 2.42 7.05
C CYS A 154 14.59 3.20 5.75
N VAL A 155 15.60 2.89 4.94
CA VAL A 155 15.67 3.34 3.54
C VAL A 155 15.65 2.13 2.62
N ILE A 156 14.69 2.11 1.69
CA ILE A 156 14.62 1.12 0.61
C ILE A 156 15.10 1.78 -0.68
N GLY A 157 16.14 1.22 -1.29
CA GLY A 157 16.69 1.76 -2.53
C GLY A 157 15.73 1.66 -3.71
N ALA A 158 15.87 2.56 -4.68
CA ALA A 158 15.04 2.56 -5.88
C ALA A 158 15.15 1.22 -6.66
N GLY A 159 14.02 0.77 -7.24
CA GLY A 159 13.93 -0.48 -7.99
C GLY A 159 14.05 -1.75 -7.15
N SER A 160 14.07 -1.66 -5.83
CA SER A 160 14.18 -2.81 -4.95
C SER A 160 12.89 -3.62 -4.86
N VAL A 161 13.01 -4.95 -4.72
CA VAL A 161 11.86 -5.83 -4.44
C VAL A 161 12.02 -6.43 -3.05
N VAL A 162 11.22 -5.94 -2.11
CA VAL A 162 11.28 -6.34 -0.70
C VAL A 162 10.49 -7.62 -0.51
N THR A 163 11.20 -8.73 -0.31
CA THR A 163 10.66 -10.09 -0.20
C THR A 163 10.80 -10.69 1.22
N LYS A 164 11.43 -9.96 2.13
CA LYS A 164 11.67 -10.34 3.53
C LYS A 164 11.59 -9.10 4.41
N ASP A 165 11.28 -9.30 5.68
CA ASP A 165 11.25 -8.23 6.67
C ASP A 165 12.58 -7.46 6.75
N ILE A 166 12.48 -6.15 6.93
CA ILE A 166 13.62 -5.25 7.08
C ILE A 166 13.65 -4.73 8.52
N PRO A 167 14.73 -4.98 9.27
CA PRO A 167 14.84 -4.50 10.65
C PRO A 167 15.07 -2.99 10.70
N ASP A 168 14.76 -2.37 11.85
CA ASP A 168 14.90 -0.94 12.08
C ASP A 168 16.28 -0.40 11.65
N ASN A 169 16.31 0.87 11.25
CA ASN A 169 17.51 1.62 10.90
C ASN A 169 18.38 0.92 9.86
N SER A 170 17.76 0.46 8.77
CA SER A 170 18.46 -0.33 7.74
C SER A 170 18.35 0.30 6.35
N LEU A 171 19.45 0.25 5.61
CA LEU A 171 19.44 0.46 4.17
C LEU A 171 19.35 -0.90 3.47
N ALA A 172 18.25 -1.11 2.71
CA ALA A 172 18.04 -2.31 1.92
C ALA A 172 17.90 -1.98 0.43
N VAL A 173 18.57 -2.74 -0.42
CA VAL A 173 18.59 -2.51 -1.87
C VAL A 173 18.58 -3.82 -2.66
N GLY A 174 18.10 -3.77 -3.90
CA GLY A 174 18.23 -4.84 -4.90
C GLY A 174 16.95 -5.67 -5.11
N ASN A 175 17.05 -6.64 -5.99
CA ASN A 175 15.99 -7.61 -6.30
C ASN A 175 16.56 -9.04 -6.24
N PRO A 176 16.25 -9.84 -5.20
CA PRO A 176 15.53 -9.43 -3.99
C PRO A 176 16.32 -8.44 -3.13
N ALA A 177 15.61 -7.57 -2.41
CA ALA A 177 16.23 -6.58 -1.53
C ALA A 177 16.98 -7.25 -0.38
N LYS A 178 18.19 -6.74 -0.10
CA LYS A 178 19.03 -7.18 1.03
C LYS A 178 19.47 -5.97 1.83
N VAL A 179 19.51 -6.11 3.15
CA VAL A 179 20.11 -5.13 4.02
C VAL A 179 21.63 -5.07 3.74
N ILE A 180 22.12 -3.92 3.32
CA ILE A 180 23.53 -3.71 2.97
C ILE A 180 24.29 -2.98 4.07
N ARG A 181 23.61 -2.22 4.92
CA ARG A 181 24.17 -1.60 6.12
C ARG A 181 23.10 -1.14 7.09
N LYS A 182 23.49 -0.93 8.35
CA LYS A 182 22.69 -0.17 9.31
C LYS A 182 22.89 1.33 9.07
N LEU A 183 21.81 2.07 9.25
CA LEU A 183 21.84 3.53 9.29
C LEU A 183 22.12 3.91 10.75
N ASN A 184 23.28 4.48 10.99
CA ASN A 184 23.59 5.03 12.30
C ASN A 184 22.83 6.35 12.47
N ASP A 185 22.38 6.58 13.67
CA ASP A 185 21.79 7.85 14.13
C ASP A 185 22.77 9.01 13.98
#